data_455cf807b1a3ae0fb950431782702a86
#
_entry.id   455cf807b1a3ae0fb950431782702a86
#
_cell.length_a   1.000
_cell.length_b   1.000
_cell.length_c   1.000
_cell.angle_alpha   90.00
_cell.angle_beta   90.00
_cell.angle_gamma   90.00
#
_symmetry.space_group_name_H-M   'P 1'
#
loop_
_entity.id
_entity.type
_entity.pdbx_description
1 polymer ?
#
loop_
_entity_poly.entity_id
_entity_poly.type
_entity_poly.pdbx_seq_one_letter_code
_entity_poly.pdbx_strand_id
1 'polypeptide(L)'
;MSKDKMLTPSFCYILAANFLLFFAFYLILPILAFYLQEEFSAGKTMIGFILSCYTIAALCIRPFSGYLLDTLSRRPLYLVAYFIFIAIFGGYILATSLTLFIALRIIHGLSFGMVTVAGNTIVIDILPSSRRGEGIGYYGLANNIAMSFGPMTGLFMHSVY
;
A
#
# COMPACT_ATOMS: atom_id res chain seq x y z
N MET A 1 13.32 -25.09 26.90
CA MET A 1 13.48 -23.95 26.00
C MET A 1 12.20 -23.82 25.18
N SER A 2 11.32 -22.87 25.52
CA SER A 2 10.17 -22.54 24.68
C SER A 2 10.73 -22.01 23.36
N LYS A 3 10.48 -22.71 22.24
CA LYS A 3 10.79 -22.18 20.93
C LYS A 3 9.90 -20.95 20.73
N ASP A 4 10.49 -19.76 20.71
CA ASP A 4 9.79 -18.52 20.39
C ASP A 4 9.06 -18.70 19.06
N LYS A 5 7.72 -18.79 19.11
CA LYS A 5 6.92 -19.03 17.92
C LYS A 5 6.84 -17.73 17.13
N MET A 6 7.41 -17.71 15.94
CA MET A 6 7.29 -16.59 15.01
C MET A 6 5.92 -16.58 14.33
N LEU A 7 5.46 -17.76 13.86
CA LEU A 7 4.17 -17.93 13.20
C LEU A 7 3.03 -17.90 14.23
N THR A 8 2.71 -16.71 14.69
CA THR A 8 1.52 -16.44 15.51
C THR A 8 0.37 -16.00 14.61
N PRO A 9 -0.91 -16.16 15.03
CA PRO A 9 -2.04 -15.63 14.26
C PRO A 9 -1.89 -14.13 13.92
N SER A 10 -1.40 -13.35 14.88
CA SER A 10 -1.17 -11.91 14.68
C SER A 10 -0.15 -11.62 13.57
N PHE A 11 0.95 -12.41 13.52
CA PHE A 11 1.94 -12.28 12.47
C PHE A 11 1.39 -12.72 11.11
N CYS A 12 0.62 -13.80 11.05
CA CYS A 12 -0.02 -14.25 9.80
C CYS A 12 -1.02 -13.22 9.27
N TYR A 13 -1.82 -12.59 10.13
CA TYR A 13 -2.76 -11.55 9.70
C TYR A 13 -2.06 -10.31 9.15
N ILE A 14 -1.02 -9.81 9.83
CA ILE A 14 -0.30 -8.62 9.34
C ILE A 14 0.47 -8.93 8.05
N LEU A 15 1.01 -10.15 7.91
CA LEU A 15 1.69 -10.61 6.70
C LEU A 15 0.72 -10.69 5.52
N ALA A 16 -0.47 -11.26 5.71
CA ALA A 16 -1.52 -11.31 4.70
C ALA A 16 -2.01 -9.92 4.31
N ALA A 17 -2.26 -9.05 5.29
CA ALA A 17 -2.66 -7.66 5.06
C ALA A 17 -1.59 -6.90 4.25
N ASN A 18 -0.32 -7.08 4.58
CA ASN A 18 0.79 -6.48 3.84
C ASN A 18 0.87 -6.98 2.39
N PHE A 19 0.74 -8.29 2.19
CA PHE A 19 0.68 -8.86 0.84
C PHE A 19 -0.47 -8.25 0.03
N LEU A 20 -1.69 -8.20 0.59
CA LEU A 20 -2.85 -7.65 -0.08
C LEU A 20 -2.71 -6.16 -0.40
N LEU A 21 -2.12 -5.37 0.52
CA LEU A 21 -1.81 -3.96 0.31
C LEU A 21 -0.93 -3.75 -0.93
N PHE A 22 0.20 -4.44 -0.98
CA PHE A 22 1.15 -4.31 -2.07
C PHE A 22 0.62 -4.94 -3.36
N PHE A 23 -0.09 -6.06 -3.27
CA PHE A 23 -0.71 -6.70 -4.42
C PHE A 23 -1.74 -5.78 -5.09
N ALA A 24 -2.65 -5.18 -4.31
CA ALA A 24 -3.63 -4.22 -4.81
C ALA A 24 -2.95 -2.99 -5.45
N PHE A 25 -1.89 -2.47 -4.81
CA PHE A 25 -1.12 -1.36 -5.36
C PHE A 25 -0.47 -1.70 -6.71
N TYR A 26 0.25 -2.82 -6.79
CA TYR A 26 0.95 -3.21 -8.01
C TYR A 26 -0.01 -3.68 -9.11
N LEU A 27 -1.15 -4.29 -8.75
CA LEU A 27 -2.17 -4.70 -9.69
C LEU A 27 -2.77 -3.50 -10.43
N ILE A 28 -3.13 -2.44 -9.69
CA ILE A 28 -3.81 -1.29 -10.29
C ILE A 28 -2.86 -0.34 -11.05
N LEU A 29 -1.56 -0.38 -10.74
CA LEU A 29 -0.60 0.59 -11.27
C LEU A 29 -0.57 0.66 -12.81
N PRO A 30 -0.46 -0.45 -13.57
CA PRO A 30 -0.53 -0.41 -15.03
C PRO A 30 -1.94 -0.05 -15.52
N ILE A 31 -2.99 -0.54 -14.87
CA ILE A 31 -4.38 -0.26 -15.26
C ILE A 31 -4.67 1.24 -15.19
N LEU A 32 -4.18 1.93 -14.16
CA LEU A 32 -4.37 3.38 -14.03
C LEU A 32 -3.76 4.18 -15.18
N ALA A 33 -2.64 3.73 -15.74
CA ALA A 33 -2.03 4.40 -16.89
C ALA A 33 -2.92 4.30 -18.13
N PHE A 34 -3.49 3.13 -18.39
CA PHE A 34 -4.46 2.93 -19.48
C PHE A 34 -5.74 3.71 -19.23
N TYR A 35 -6.32 3.60 -18.05
CA TYR A 35 -7.53 4.33 -17.66
C TYR A 35 -7.40 5.84 -17.84
N LEU A 36 -6.28 6.43 -17.43
CA LEU A 36 -6.03 7.87 -17.59
C LEU A 36 -5.90 8.27 -19.08
N GLN A 37 -5.34 7.39 -19.89
CA GLN A 37 -5.23 7.64 -21.32
C GLN A 37 -6.58 7.51 -22.03
N GLU A 38 -7.38 6.51 -21.72
CA GLU A 38 -8.64 6.20 -22.36
C GLU A 38 -9.76 7.15 -21.92
N GLU A 39 -9.93 7.37 -20.62
CA GLU A 39 -11.04 8.16 -20.09
C GLU A 39 -10.79 9.66 -20.15
N PHE A 40 -9.55 10.09 -19.88
CA PHE A 40 -9.21 11.52 -19.81
C PHE A 40 -8.34 11.99 -20.97
N SER A 41 -8.04 11.14 -21.96
CA SER A 41 -7.11 11.46 -23.07
C SER A 41 -5.78 12.05 -22.56
N ALA A 42 -5.31 11.61 -21.38
CA ALA A 42 -4.13 12.15 -20.74
C ALA A 42 -2.86 11.75 -21.50
N GLY A 43 -2.02 12.71 -21.82
CA GLY A 43 -0.72 12.45 -22.44
C GLY A 43 0.26 11.79 -21.46
N LYS A 44 1.30 11.13 -21.99
CA LYS A 44 2.29 10.38 -21.19
C LYS A 44 2.92 11.19 -20.06
N THR A 45 3.21 12.47 -20.29
CA THR A 45 3.76 13.38 -19.27
C THR A 45 2.78 13.60 -18.13
N MET A 46 1.49 13.81 -18.44
CA MET A 46 0.45 13.99 -17.43
C MET A 46 0.25 12.70 -16.61
N ILE A 47 0.23 11.54 -17.26
CA ILE A 47 0.15 10.24 -16.59
C ILE A 47 1.33 10.08 -15.61
N GLY A 48 2.55 10.33 -16.07
CA GLY A 48 3.73 10.28 -15.23
C GLY A 48 3.65 11.22 -14.02
N PHE A 49 3.17 12.45 -14.21
CA PHE A 49 2.95 13.41 -13.12
C PHE A 49 1.93 12.89 -12.11
N ILE A 50 0.76 12.41 -12.56
CA ILE A 50 -0.30 11.87 -11.69
C ILE A 50 0.19 10.67 -10.88
N LEU A 51 0.93 9.75 -11.51
CA LEU A 51 1.49 8.60 -10.79
C LEU A 51 2.56 9.02 -9.79
N SER A 52 3.35 10.05 -10.11
CA SER A 52 4.37 10.59 -9.19
C SER A 52 3.77 11.28 -7.96
N CYS A 53 2.61 11.93 -8.08
CA CYS A 53 1.92 12.55 -6.93
C CYS A 53 1.68 11.56 -5.79
N TYR A 54 1.32 10.32 -6.11
CA TYR A 54 1.17 9.25 -5.12
C TYR A 54 2.46 8.95 -4.37
N THR A 55 3.56 8.77 -5.10
CA THR A 55 4.86 8.43 -4.50
C THR A 55 5.40 9.57 -3.65
N ILE A 56 5.27 10.81 -4.13
CA ILE A 56 5.67 12.00 -3.37
C ILE A 56 4.86 12.09 -2.07
N ALA A 57 3.55 11.94 -2.14
CA ALA A 57 2.68 11.96 -0.97
C ALA A 57 3.06 10.86 0.04
N ALA A 58 3.31 9.62 -0.45
CA ALA A 58 3.74 8.51 0.39
C ALA A 58 5.09 8.77 1.08
N LEU A 59 6.02 9.46 0.43
CA LEU A 59 7.29 9.85 1.02
C LEU A 59 7.12 10.98 2.04
N CYS A 60 6.32 11.99 1.73
CA CYS A 60 6.08 13.14 2.61
C CYS A 60 5.45 12.76 3.95
N ILE A 61 4.58 11.75 3.99
CA ILE A 61 3.90 11.34 5.23
C ILE A 61 4.83 10.54 6.17
N ARG A 62 5.90 9.91 5.69
CA ARG A 62 6.74 9.02 6.49
C ARG A 62 7.33 9.64 7.75
N PRO A 63 7.91 10.86 7.72
CA PRO A 63 8.41 11.49 8.94
C PRO A 63 7.31 11.72 9.98
N PHE A 64 6.12 12.12 9.52
CA PHE A 64 4.96 12.36 10.39
C PHE A 64 4.37 11.05 10.91
N SER A 65 4.45 9.97 10.14
CA SER A 65 3.99 8.64 10.55
C SER A 65 4.71 8.15 11.80
N GLY A 66 6.02 8.35 11.89
CA GLY A 66 6.81 8.01 13.09
C GLY A 66 6.28 8.73 14.33
N TYR A 67 6.15 10.05 14.25
CA TYR A 67 5.60 10.85 15.35
C TYR A 67 4.19 10.41 15.78
N LEU A 68 3.29 10.16 14.81
CA LEU A 68 1.92 9.70 15.10
C LEU A 68 1.91 8.32 15.76
N LEU A 69 2.81 7.40 15.36
CA LEU A 69 2.91 6.06 15.94
C LEU A 69 3.52 6.04 17.34
N ASP A 70 4.27 7.08 17.70
CA ASP A 70 4.81 7.25 19.05
C ASP A 70 3.82 7.91 20.00
N THR A 71 2.89 8.73 19.48
CA THR A 71 1.91 9.48 20.27
C THR A 71 0.54 8.83 20.32
N LEU A 72 0.16 8.06 19.31
CA LEU A 72 -1.16 7.43 19.17
C LEU A 72 -1.06 5.90 19.21
N SER A 73 -2.19 5.26 19.47
CA SER A 73 -2.30 3.80 19.43
C SER A 73 -2.06 3.27 18.00
N ARG A 74 -1.04 2.44 17.83
CA ARG A 74 -0.56 1.95 16.51
C ARG A 74 -1.61 1.18 15.71
N ARG A 75 -2.38 0.30 16.39
CA ARG A 75 -3.40 -0.53 15.72
C ARG A 75 -4.57 0.26 15.13
N PRO A 76 -5.24 1.17 15.87
CA PRO A 76 -6.28 2.00 15.29
C PRO A 76 -5.77 2.87 14.13
N LEU A 77 -4.59 3.47 14.29
CA LEU A 77 -3.99 4.29 13.24
C LEU A 77 -3.73 3.49 11.95
N TYR A 78 -3.18 2.27 12.08
CA TYR A 78 -3.00 1.34 10.98
C TYR A 78 -4.33 1.00 10.29
N LEU A 79 -5.37 0.65 11.06
CA LEU A 79 -6.66 0.26 10.52
C LEU A 79 -7.36 1.41 9.79
N VAL A 80 -7.32 2.63 10.36
CA VAL A 80 -7.90 3.82 9.72
C VAL A 80 -7.19 4.13 8.40
N ALA A 81 -5.86 4.14 8.40
CA ALA A 81 -5.08 4.37 7.19
C ALA A 81 -5.33 3.28 6.13
N TYR A 82 -5.43 2.02 6.56
CA TYR A 82 -5.71 0.91 5.67
C TYR A 82 -7.13 0.99 5.08
N PHE A 83 -8.12 1.39 5.90
CA PHE A 83 -9.48 1.62 5.42
C PHE A 83 -9.53 2.74 4.37
N ILE A 84 -8.84 3.87 4.61
CA ILE A 84 -8.75 4.96 3.64
C ILE A 84 -8.11 4.46 2.34
N PHE A 85 -7.01 3.69 2.44
CA PHE A 85 -6.35 3.08 1.28
C PHE A 85 -7.33 2.26 0.43
N ILE A 86 -8.14 1.40 1.03
CA ILE A 86 -9.13 0.60 0.31
C ILE A 86 -10.26 1.48 -0.27
N ALA A 87 -10.76 2.43 0.50
CA ALA A 87 -11.88 3.28 0.08
C ALA A 87 -11.54 4.12 -1.16
N ILE A 88 -10.29 4.53 -1.34
CA ILE A 88 -9.85 5.31 -2.51
C ILE A 88 -9.99 4.54 -3.82
N PHE A 89 -9.92 3.20 -3.82
CA PHE A 89 -10.19 2.44 -5.05
C PHE A 89 -11.61 2.68 -5.58
N GLY A 90 -12.61 2.74 -4.69
CA GLY A 90 -13.95 3.16 -5.05
C GLY A 90 -14.01 4.62 -5.52
N GLY A 91 -13.20 5.47 -4.92
CA GLY A 91 -13.10 6.89 -5.31
C GLY A 91 -12.62 7.09 -6.75
N TYR A 92 -11.72 6.24 -7.25
CA TYR A 92 -11.25 6.34 -8.64
C TYR A 92 -12.38 6.10 -9.66
N ILE A 93 -13.33 5.23 -9.36
CA ILE A 93 -14.50 4.99 -10.23
C ILE A 93 -15.42 6.22 -10.28
N LEU A 94 -15.45 6.99 -9.20
CA LEU A 94 -16.28 8.19 -9.08
C LEU A 94 -15.56 9.47 -9.55
N ALA A 95 -14.30 9.37 -9.97
CA ALA A 95 -13.51 10.53 -10.39
C ALA A 95 -13.95 11.02 -11.77
N THR A 96 -14.65 12.14 -11.82
CA THR A 96 -15.16 12.77 -13.04
C THR A 96 -14.20 13.80 -13.65
N SER A 97 -13.08 14.10 -13.00
CA SER A 97 -12.08 15.05 -13.47
C SER A 97 -10.67 14.65 -13.07
N LEU A 98 -9.67 15.08 -13.88
CA LEU A 98 -8.26 14.88 -13.57
C LEU A 98 -7.85 15.51 -12.23
N THR A 99 -8.40 16.67 -11.89
CA THR A 99 -8.12 17.35 -10.62
C THR A 99 -8.56 16.49 -9.43
N LEU A 100 -9.78 15.95 -9.50
CA LEU A 100 -10.27 15.04 -8.45
C LEU A 100 -9.42 13.77 -8.40
N PHE A 101 -9.04 13.22 -9.54
CA PHE A 101 -8.18 12.04 -9.62
C PHE A 101 -6.81 12.28 -8.96
N ILE A 102 -6.18 13.45 -9.22
CA ILE A 102 -4.91 13.84 -8.58
C ILE A 102 -5.09 13.95 -7.06
N ALA A 103 -6.17 14.58 -6.58
CA ALA A 103 -6.45 14.68 -5.14
C ALA A 103 -6.58 13.29 -4.50
N LEU A 104 -7.30 12.37 -5.15
CA LEU A 104 -7.42 10.98 -4.71
C LEU A 104 -6.06 10.27 -4.70
N ARG A 105 -5.20 10.47 -5.70
CA ARG A 105 -3.83 9.92 -5.75
C ARG A 105 -2.98 10.40 -4.59
N ILE A 106 -3.09 11.68 -4.21
CA ILE A 106 -2.37 12.24 -3.07
C ILE A 106 -2.85 11.59 -1.77
N ILE A 107 -4.16 11.55 -1.53
CA ILE A 107 -4.73 10.91 -0.33
C ILE A 107 -4.38 9.42 -0.27
N HIS A 108 -4.43 8.72 -1.40
CA HIS A 108 -4.05 7.32 -1.50
C HIS A 108 -2.57 7.11 -1.16
N GLY A 109 -1.68 7.98 -1.66
CA GLY A 109 -0.25 7.95 -1.32
C GLY A 109 0.00 8.22 0.17
N LEU A 110 -0.67 9.21 0.77
CA LEU A 110 -0.57 9.47 2.21
C LEU A 110 -0.99 8.25 3.04
N SER A 111 -2.13 7.64 2.70
CA SER A 111 -2.62 6.44 3.40
C SER A 111 -1.67 5.26 3.25
N PHE A 112 -1.16 5.00 2.05
CA PHE A 112 -0.18 3.94 1.78
C PHE A 112 1.11 4.15 2.59
N GLY A 113 1.67 5.37 2.58
CA GLY A 113 2.86 5.72 3.35
C GLY A 113 2.66 5.45 4.84
N MET A 114 1.51 5.85 5.40
CA MET A 114 1.16 5.60 6.79
C MET A 114 1.03 4.09 7.08
N VAL A 115 0.29 3.34 6.25
CA VAL A 115 0.09 1.89 6.43
C VAL A 115 1.41 1.14 6.40
N THR A 116 2.31 1.48 5.47
CA THR A 116 3.60 0.79 5.35
C THR A 116 4.51 1.03 6.56
N VAL A 117 4.57 2.26 7.08
CA VAL A 117 5.34 2.58 8.30
C VAL A 117 4.72 1.90 9.51
N ALA A 118 3.40 2.03 9.70
CA ALA A 118 2.69 1.43 10.83
C ALA A 118 2.79 -0.11 10.81
N GLY A 119 2.64 -0.72 9.63
CA GLY A 119 2.75 -2.17 9.46
C GLY A 119 4.13 -2.69 9.84
N ASN A 120 5.21 -2.04 9.38
CA ASN A 120 6.59 -2.39 9.77
C ASN A 120 6.79 -2.29 11.28
N THR A 121 6.29 -1.22 11.91
CA THR A 121 6.40 -1.02 13.36
C THR A 121 5.66 -2.12 14.13
N ILE A 122 4.42 -2.43 13.74
CA ILE A 122 3.60 -3.48 14.37
C ILE A 122 4.28 -4.85 14.22
N VAL A 123 4.86 -5.16 13.07
CA VAL A 123 5.58 -6.43 12.84
C VAL A 123 6.75 -6.57 13.82
N ILE A 124 7.55 -5.51 13.99
CA ILE A 124 8.69 -5.51 14.92
C ILE A 124 8.22 -5.71 16.37
N ASP A 125 7.08 -5.11 16.74
CA ASP A 125 6.53 -5.22 18.10
C ASP A 125 6.04 -6.62 18.46
N ILE A 126 5.41 -7.30 17.50
CA ILE A 126 4.81 -8.64 17.73
C ILE A 126 5.82 -9.78 17.59
N LEU A 127 6.98 -9.53 17.01
CA LEU A 127 8.01 -10.54 16.81
C LEU A 127 8.94 -10.66 18.04
N PRO A 128 9.27 -11.88 18.47
CA PRO A 128 10.33 -12.11 19.46
C PRO A 128 11.65 -11.49 18.99
N SER A 129 12.40 -10.89 19.89
CA SER A 129 13.68 -10.22 19.57
C SER A 129 14.67 -11.15 18.86
N SER A 130 14.68 -12.43 19.23
CA SER A 130 15.52 -13.47 18.63
C SER A 130 15.18 -13.80 17.19
N ARG A 131 13.96 -13.45 16.70
CA ARG A 131 13.46 -13.82 15.37
C ARG A 131 13.00 -12.64 14.51
N ARG A 132 13.29 -11.40 14.93
CA ARG A 132 12.90 -10.19 14.19
C ARG A 132 13.46 -10.16 12.76
N GLY A 133 14.74 -10.52 12.59
CA GLY A 133 15.35 -10.53 11.26
C GLY A 133 14.67 -11.51 10.30
N GLU A 134 14.34 -12.71 10.79
CA GLU A 134 13.62 -13.72 10.03
C GLU A 134 12.19 -13.25 9.65
N GLY A 135 11.45 -12.73 10.62
CA GLY A 135 10.09 -12.24 10.39
C GLY A 135 10.03 -11.06 9.43
N ILE A 136 10.96 -10.10 9.53
CA ILE A 136 11.08 -8.99 8.56
C ILE A 136 11.43 -9.52 7.16
N GLY A 137 12.24 -10.58 7.07
CA GLY A 137 12.53 -11.27 5.81
C GLY A 137 11.26 -11.82 5.14
N TYR A 138 10.39 -12.52 5.89
CA TYR A 138 9.11 -12.99 5.36
C TYR A 138 8.17 -11.84 4.98
N TYR A 139 8.17 -10.75 5.75
CA TYR A 139 7.38 -9.57 5.45
C TYR A 139 7.82 -8.91 4.12
N GLY A 140 9.14 -8.82 3.88
CA GLY A 140 9.70 -8.34 2.62
C GLY A 140 9.45 -9.31 1.46
N LEU A 141 9.50 -10.64 1.71
CA LEU A 141 9.19 -11.64 0.69
C LEU A 141 7.75 -11.50 0.19
N ALA A 142 6.79 -11.25 1.08
CA ALA A 142 5.40 -10.99 0.70
C ALA A 142 5.29 -9.80 -0.27
N ASN A 143 6.05 -8.72 -0.03
CA ASN A 143 6.10 -7.57 -0.94
C ASN A 143 6.65 -7.94 -2.32
N ASN A 144 7.74 -8.73 -2.36
CA ASN A 144 8.35 -9.14 -3.62
C ASN A 144 7.42 -10.03 -4.44
N ILE A 145 6.68 -10.94 -3.80
CA ILE A 145 5.66 -11.76 -4.46
C ILE A 145 4.54 -10.87 -5.02
N ALA A 146 4.05 -9.92 -4.24
CA ALA A 146 3.02 -8.97 -4.68
C ALA A 146 3.50 -8.11 -5.86
N MET A 147 4.74 -7.65 -5.83
CA MET A 147 5.37 -6.87 -6.90
C MET A 147 5.51 -7.69 -8.20
N SER A 148 5.79 -8.99 -8.09
CA SER A 148 5.96 -9.86 -9.27
C SER A 148 4.62 -10.23 -9.91
N PHE A 149 3.63 -10.59 -9.12
CA PHE A 149 2.34 -11.08 -9.62
C PHE A 149 1.29 -9.99 -9.82
N GLY A 150 1.36 -8.88 -9.09
CA GLY A 150 0.39 -7.79 -9.17
C GLY A 150 0.23 -7.22 -10.58
N PRO A 151 1.29 -6.70 -11.22
CA PRO A 151 1.20 -6.12 -12.56
C PRO A 151 0.75 -7.12 -13.61
N MET A 152 1.24 -8.37 -13.53
CA MET A 152 0.85 -9.43 -14.46
C MET A 152 -0.65 -9.72 -14.38
N THR A 153 -1.19 -9.83 -13.15
CA THR A 153 -2.62 -10.03 -12.93
C THR A 153 -3.43 -8.83 -13.43
N GLY A 154 -2.97 -7.61 -13.16
CA GLY A 154 -3.63 -6.38 -13.61
C GLY A 154 -3.71 -6.28 -15.13
N LEU A 155 -2.60 -6.51 -15.81
CA LEU A 155 -2.55 -6.50 -17.28
C LEU A 155 -3.40 -7.61 -17.90
N PHE A 156 -3.38 -8.80 -17.30
CA PHE A 156 -4.24 -9.90 -17.76
C PHE A 156 -5.73 -9.54 -17.64
N MET A 157 -6.14 -8.98 -16.50
CA MET A 157 -7.52 -8.51 -16.32
C MET A 157 -7.91 -7.46 -17.36
N HIS A 158 -7.05 -6.49 -17.60
CA HIS A 158 -7.29 -5.43 -18.60
C HIS A 158 -7.34 -6.00 -20.04
N SER A 159 -6.65 -7.08 -20.36
CA SER A 159 -6.67 -7.69 -21.70
C SER A 159 -7.92 -8.52 -21.98
N VAL A 160 -8.64 -8.95 -20.94
CA VAL A 160 -9.85 -9.80 -21.04
C VAL A 160 -11.14 -8.97 -21.01
N TYR A 161 -11.10 -7.80 -20.41
CA TYR A 161 -12.26 -6.89 -20.26
C TYR A 161 -12.02 -5.56 -20.98
#